data_5643a4df2417635b5cd311a506604b43
#
_entry.id   5643a4df2417635b5cd311a506604b43
#
_cell.length_a   1.000
_cell.length_b   1.000
_cell.length_c   1.000
_cell.angle_alpha   90.00
_cell.angle_beta   90.00
_cell.angle_gamma   90.00
#
_symmetry.space_group_name_H-M   'P 1'
#
loop_
_entity.id
_entity.type
_entity.pdbx_description
1 polymer ?
#
loop_
_entity_poly.entity_id
_entity_poly.type
_entity_poly.pdbx_seq_one_letter_code
_entity_poly.pdbx_strand_id
1 'polypeptide(L)'
;MKGLDVKEISEKAIKGTYGIVYTSWNSDVVQELLQEVQKELIKQGVNEANILLKEVPGAFELPLATQFMALKENISSVISLGAIIQGDTPHFDFISNACIEGLKDVTLNTKIPVICGVLTTNNLDQAKERSNPDKMNKGKEFALSALGMVDALS
;
A
#
# COMPACT_ATOMS: atom_id res chain seq x y z
N MET A 1 10.51 -9.78 2.07
CA MET A 1 11.09 -9.97 0.73
C MET A 1 12.33 -9.10 0.60
N LYS A 2 13.45 -9.71 0.36
CA LYS A 2 14.68 -8.97 0.07
C LYS A 2 14.73 -8.69 -1.42
N GLY A 3 14.76 -7.39 -1.77
CA GLY A 3 15.17 -6.93 -3.09
C GLY A 3 14.28 -7.39 -4.24
N LEU A 4 13.27 -6.61 -4.57
CA LEU A 4 12.72 -6.65 -5.92
C LEU A 4 13.83 -6.16 -6.86
N ASP A 5 14.40 -7.07 -7.62
CA ASP A 5 15.13 -6.68 -8.83
C ASP A 5 14.15 -5.90 -9.69
N VAL A 6 14.41 -4.62 -9.83
CA VAL A 6 13.57 -3.73 -10.63
C VAL A 6 13.75 -4.10 -12.08
N LYS A 7 12.88 -4.95 -12.59
CA LYS A 7 12.73 -5.11 -14.04
C LYS A 7 12.26 -3.76 -14.61
N GLU A 8 12.67 -3.50 -15.84
CA GLU A 8 12.18 -2.32 -16.55
C GLU A 8 10.65 -2.27 -16.52
N ILE A 9 10.11 -1.14 -16.05
CA ILE A 9 8.66 -0.95 -15.91
C ILE A 9 8.09 -0.57 -17.27
N SER A 10 7.02 -1.25 -17.67
CA SER A 10 6.40 -1.02 -18.98
C SER A 10 5.71 0.34 -19.06
N GLU A 11 5.57 0.83 -20.29
CA GLU A 11 4.81 2.05 -20.56
C GLU A 11 3.36 1.94 -20.09
N LYS A 12 2.76 0.75 -20.16
CA LYS A 12 1.40 0.50 -19.67
C LYS A 12 1.30 0.76 -18.15
N ALA A 13 2.24 0.27 -17.36
CA ALA A 13 2.28 0.51 -15.93
C ALA A 13 2.49 2.00 -15.62
N ILE A 14 3.41 2.66 -16.33
CA ILE A 14 3.70 4.09 -16.16
C ILE A 14 2.48 4.96 -16.45
N LYS A 15 1.68 4.59 -17.44
CA LYS A 15 0.44 5.32 -17.83
C LYS A 15 -0.77 4.94 -16.98
N GLY A 16 -0.63 4.01 -16.05
CA GLY A 16 -1.70 3.56 -15.18
C GLY A 16 -2.14 4.60 -14.15
N THR A 17 -3.29 4.33 -13.54
CA THR A 17 -3.84 5.13 -12.44
C THR A 17 -3.76 4.30 -11.16
N TYR A 18 -3.17 4.90 -10.12
CA TYR A 18 -2.88 4.24 -8.86
C TYR A 18 -3.64 4.91 -7.73
N GLY A 19 -4.44 4.11 -7.01
CA GLY A 19 -5.09 4.57 -5.80
C GLY A 19 -4.22 4.27 -4.58
N ILE A 20 -4.15 5.20 -3.64
CA ILE A 20 -3.48 4.99 -2.37
C ILE A 20 -4.51 5.26 -1.27
N VAL A 21 -4.85 4.22 -0.52
CA VAL A 21 -5.73 4.31 0.65
C VAL A 21 -4.84 4.17 1.89
N TYR A 22 -4.93 5.11 2.80
CA TYR A 22 -4.02 5.16 3.95
C TYR A 22 -4.74 5.55 5.22
N THR A 23 -4.22 5.11 6.37
CA THR A 23 -4.84 5.38 7.66
C THR A 23 -4.32 6.67 8.27
N SER A 24 -5.19 7.36 9.03
CA SER A 24 -4.80 8.51 9.83
C SER A 24 -4.12 8.11 11.15
N TRP A 25 -4.45 6.94 11.70
CA TRP A 25 -3.80 6.42 12.91
C TRP A 25 -2.37 5.98 12.59
N ASN A 26 -1.47 6.15 13.56
CA ASN A 26 -0.03 5.93 13.42
C ASN A 26 0.55 6.81 12.29
N SER A 27 0.14 8.06 12.28
CA SER A 27 0.44 8.99 11.18
C SER A 27 1.94 9.17 10.90
N ASP A 28 2.80 9.15 11.92
CA ASP A 28 4.25 9.29 11.71
C ASP A 28 4.80 8.22 10.77
N VAL A 29 4.37 6.97 10.98
CA VAL A 29 4.78 5.83 10.15
C VAL A 29 4.09 5.87 8.80
N VAL A 30 2.78 6.08 8.79
CA VAL A 30 1.96 6.01 7.57
C VAL A 30 2.31 7.15 6.61
N GLN A 31 2.57 8.36 7.12
CA GLN A 31 2.96 9.49 6.28
C GLN A 31 4.31 9.26 5.59
N GLU A 32 5.27 8.65 6.26
CA GLU A 32 6.54 8.26 5.63
C GLU A 32 6.30 7.26 4.50
N LEU A 33 5.46 6.24 4.74
CA LEU A 33 5.09 5.27 3.70
C LEU A 33 4.43 5.96 2.52
N LEU A 34 3.47 6.83 2.78
CA LEU A 34 2.72 7.56 1.74
C LEU A 34 3.65 8.40 0.87
N GLN A 35 4.53 9.16 1.50
CA GLN A 35 5.49 10.02 0.78
C GLN A 35 6.41 9.21 -0.12
N GLU A 36 6.94 8.10 0.39
CA GLU A 36 7.85 7.25 -0.38
C GLU A 36 7.14 6.50 -1.51
N VAL A 37 5.89 6.07 -1.30
CA VAL A 37 5.08 5.49 -2.37
C VAL A 37 4.87 6.49 -3.51
N GLN A 38 4.42 7.70 -3.18
CA GLN A 38 4.19 8.75 -4.17
C GLN A 38 5.48 9.13 -4.90
N LYS A 39 6.55 9.32 -4.16
CA LYS A 39 7.87 9.66 -4.71
C LYS A 39 8.35 8.61 -5.70
N GLU A 40 8.25 7.34 -5.36
CA GLU A 40 8.71 6.26 -6.23
C GLU A 40 7.83 6.10 -7.48
N LEU A 41 6.50 6.21 -7.35
CA LEU A 41 5.61 6.18 -8.52
C LEU A 41 5.97 7.30 -9.50
N ILE A 42 6.16 8.51 -9.01
CA ILE A 42 6.54 9.67 -9.84
C ILE A 42 7.93 9.47 -10.46
N LYS A 43 8.88 8.98 -9.68
CA LYS A 43 10.25 8.68 -10.17
C LYS A 43 10.25 7.68 -11.32
N GLN A 44 9.35 6.69 -11.28
CA GLN A 44 9.23 5.70 -12.34
C GLN A 44 8.47 6.23 -13.57
N GLY A 45 7.87 7.40 -13.50
CA GLY A 45 7.23 8.05 -14.62
C GLY A 45 5.71 8.19 -14.54
N VAL A 46 5.08 7.73 -13.45
CA VAL A 46 3.63 7.89 -13.24
C VAL A 46 3.30 9.37 -13.08
N ASN A 47 2.31 9.86 -13.82
CA ASN A 47 1.85 11.24 -13.70
C ASN A 47 1.16 11.44 -12.34
N GLU A 48 1.52 12.51 -11.63
CA GLU A 48 0.93 12.84 -10.34
C GLU A 48 -0.61 12.94 -10.39
N ALA A 49 -1.16 13.42 -11.52
CA ALA A 49 -2.61 13.48 -11.73
C ALA A 49 -3.28 12.09 -11.74
N ASN A 50 -2.52 11.02 -11.95
CA ASN A 50 -2.99 9.64 -11.95
C ASN A 50 -2.72 8.92 -10.62
N ILE A 51 -2.42 9.65 -9.57
CA ILE A 51 -2.26 9.13 -8.20
C ILE A 51 -3.41 9.68 -7.36
N LEU A 52 -4.33 8.82 -6.95
CA LEU A 52 -5.53 9.17 -6.20
C LEU A 52 -5.34 8.80 -4.74
N LEU A 53 -5.61 9.73 -3.84
CA LEU A 53 -5.41 9.55 -2.39
C LEU A 53 -6.74 9.47 -1.66
N LYS A 54 -6.82 8.58 -0.66
CA LYS A 54 -7.97 8.48 0.23
C LYS A 54 -7.51 8.13 1.65
N GLU A 55 -7.86 8.98 2.61
CA GLU A 55 -7.56 8.77 4.02
C GLU A 55 -8.76 8.10 4.71
N VAL A 56 -8.47 7.14 5.60
CA VAL A 56 -9.44 6.46 6.47
C VAL A 56 -8.92 6.39 7.90
N PRO A 57 -9.78 6.15 8.91
CA PRO A 57 -9.32 6.19 10.31
C PRO A 57 -8.24 5.15 10.63
N GLY A 58 -8.55 3.87 10.50
CA GLY A 58 -7.67 2.79 10.94
C GLY A 58 -7.64 1.62 9.99
N ALA A 59 -6.87 0.60 10.35
CA ALA A 59 -6.63 -0.56 9.49
C ALA A 59 -7.91 -1.37 9.19
N PHE A 60 -8.84 -1.42 10.12
CA PHE A 60 -10.11 -2.15 9.91
C PHE A 60 -10.95 -1.53 8.78
N GLU A 61 -10.81 -0.24 8.54
CA GLU A 61 -11.54 0.49 7.49
C GLU A 61 -10.87 0.38 6.11
N LEU A 62 -9.63 -0.10 6.04
CA LEU A 62 -8.89 -0.20 4.78
C LEU A 62 -9.56 -1.11 3.75
N PRO A 63 -10.05 -2.32 4.08
CA PRO A 63 -10.62 -3.20 3.06
C PRO A 63 -11.79 -2.56 2.30
N LEU A 64 -12.75 -1.96 3.01
CA LEU A 64 -13.90 -1.33 2.36
C LEU A 64 -13.48 -0.15 1.48
N ALA A 65 -12.65 0.74 2.01
CA ALA A 65 -12.19 1.90 1.25
C ALA A 65 -11.33 1.50 0.04
N THR A 66 -10.53 0.44 0.19
CA THR A 66 -9.74 -0.12 -0.90
C THR A 66 -10.64 -0.71 -1.98
N GLN A 67 -11.73 -1.38 -1.60
CA GLN A 67 -12.72 -1.88 -2.55
C GLN A 67 -13.38 -0.74 -3.34
N PHE A 68 -13.80 0.32 -2.66
CA PHE A 68 -14.34 1.50 -3.35
C PHE A 68 -13.34 2.11 -4.32
N MET A 69 -12.07 2.20 -3.93
CA MET A 69 -11.01 2.72 -4.81
C MET A 69 -10.79 1.80 -6.01
N ALA A 70 -10.72 0.49 -5.80
CA ALA A 70 -10.50 -0.50 -6.85
C ALA A 70 -11.63 -0.53 -7.89
N LEU A 71 -12.84 -0.18 -7.48
CA LEU A 71 -14.01 -0.15 -8.36
C LEU A 71 -14.14 1.15 -9.15
N LYS A 72 -13.28 2.14 -8.91
CA LYS A 72 -13.27 3.36 -9.73
C LYS A 72 -12.84 3.03 -11.16
N GLU A 73 -13.39 3.79 -12.09
CA GLU A 73 -13.05 3.65 -13.50
C GLU A 73 -11.56 3.90 -13.75
N ASN A 74 -10.94 3.06 -14.56
CA ASN A 74 -9.54 3.17 -14.98
C ASN A 74 -8.48 2.95 -13.90
N ILE A 75 -8.83 2.43 -12.73
CA ILE A 75 -7.83 2.05 -11.72
C ILE A 75 -7.00 0.88 -12.21
N SER A 76 -5.67 1.00 -12.10
CA SER A 76 -4.72 -0.05 -12.45
C SER A 76 -4.30 -0.87 -11.23
N SER A 77 -4.10 -0.24 -10.09
CA SER A 77 -3.75 -0.89 -8.83
C SER A 77 -4.11 0.01 -7.65
N VAL A 78 -4.29 -0.57 -6.47
CA VAL A 78 -4.49 0.15 -5.21
C VAL A 78 -3.41 -0.27 -4.22
N ILE A 79 -2.82 0.71 -3.54
CA ILE A 79 -1.85 0.49 -2.48
C ILE A 79 -2.52 0.88 -1.18
N SER A 80 -2.64 -0.06 -0.23
CA SER A 80 -3.29 0.17 1.05
C SER A 80 -2.22 0.27 2.13
N LEU A 81 -2.14 1.43 2.78
CA LEU A 81 -1.09 1.76 3.74
C LEU A 81 -1.66 1.88 5.15
N GLY A 82 -1.01 1.22 6.09
CA GLY A 82 -1.37 1.29 7.49
C GLY A 82 -0.24 0.75 8.37
N ALA A 83 -0.43 0.87 9.67
CA ALA A 83 0.49 0.27 10.64
C ALA A 83 -0.32 -0.23 11.82
N ILE A 84 -0.17 -1.50 12.15
CA ILE A 84 -0.78 -2.14 13.30
C ILE A 84 0.34 -2.55 14.24
N ILE A 85 0.32 -1.97 15.44
CA ILE A 85 1.36 -2.20 16.44
C ILE A 85 0.76 -3.01 17.57
N GLN A 86 1.45 -4.07 17.97
CA GLN A 86 0.99 -4.96 19.02
C GLN A 86 0.84 -4.21 20.35
N GLY A 87 -0.33 -4.38 20.99
CA GLY A 87 -0.62 -3.86 22.31
C GLY A 87 -0.68 -4.99 23.35
N ASP A 88 -1.32 -4.69 24.48
CA ASP A 88 -1.40 -5.61 25.63
C ASP A 88 -2.47 -6.69 25.49
N THR A 89 -3.30 -6.61 24.46
CA THR A 89 -4.45 -7.52 24.27
C THR A 89 -4.37 -8.23 22.91
N PRO A 90 -5.16 -9.30 22.69
CA PRO A 90 -5.20 -10.00 21.41
C PRO A 90 -5.83 -9.19 20.26
N HIS A 91 -6.23 -7.95 20.49
CA HIS A 91 -6.80 -7.05 19.48
C HIS A 91 -5.92 -6.95 18.23
N PHE A 92 -4.61 -6.90 18.41
CA PHE A 92 -3.63 -6.88 17.32
C PHE A 92 -3.85 -8.02 16.33
N ASP A 93 -3.99 -9.26 16.83
CA ASP A 93 -4.15 -10.43 15.97
C ASP A 93 -5.48 -10.40 15.19
N PHE A 94 -6.56 -9.99 15.85
CA PHE A 94 -7.87 -9.90 15.21
C PHE A 94 -7.91 -8.82 14.14
N ILE A 95 -7.37 -7.64 14.42
CA ILE A 95 -7.35 -6.54 13.45
C ILE A 95 -6.43 -6.84 12.29
N SER A 96 -5.23 -7.38 12.56
CA SER A 96 -4.26 -7.72 11.53
C SER A 96 -4.83 -8.77 10.57
N ASN A 97 -5.42 -9.83 11.10
CA ASN A 97 -6.02 -10.88 10.29
C ASN A 97 -7.20 -10.36 9.46
N ALA A 98 -8.11 -9.62 10.08
CA ALA A 98 -9.26 -9.06 9.38
C ALA A 98 -8.85 -8.11 8.26
N CYS A 99 -7.88 -7.24 8.51
CA CYS A 99 -7.38 -6.29 7.53
C CYS A 99 -6.73 -7.00 6.33
N ILE A 100 -5.79 -7.89 6.58
CA ILE A 100 -5.03 -8.58 5.53
C ILE A 100 -5.94 -9.51 4.72
N GLU A 101 -6.79 -10.29 5.37
CA GLU A 101 -7.79 -11.14 4.71
C GLU A 101 -8.77 -10.30 3.88
N GLY A 102 -9.23 -9.18 4.43
CA GLY A 102 -10.12 -8.27 3.72
C GLY A 102 -9.48 -7.69 2.46
N LEU A 103 -8.22 -7.27 2.52
CA LEU A 103 -7.50 -6.76 1.37
C LEU A 103 -7.29 -7.83 0.29
N LYS A 104 -6.98 -9.06 0.71
CA LYS A 104 -6.90 -10.20 -0.20
C LYS A 104 -8.23 -10.42 -0.91
N ASP A 105 -9.34 -10.38 -0.18
CA ASP A 105 -10.68 -10.56 -0.76
C ASP A 105 -10.99 -9.47 -1.80
N VAL A 106 -10.62 -8.23 -1.53
CA VAL A 106 -10.80 -7.13 -2.49
C VAL A 106 -10.07 -7.41 -3.80
N THR A 107 -8.80 -7.83 -3.72
CA THR A 107 -8.00 -8.06 -4.93
C THR A 107 -8.57 -9.22 -5.76
N LEU A 108 -9.02 -10.30 -5.11
CA LEU A 108 -9.62 -11.43 -5.80
C LEU A 108 -10.99 -11.11 -6.40
N ASN A 109 -11.82 -10.38 -5.68
CA ASN A 109 -13.18 -10.04 -6.10
C ASN A 109 -13.20 -8.99 -7.22
N THR A 110 -12.30 -8.01 -7.17
CA THR A 110 -12.26 -6.93 -8.16
C THR A 110 -11.34 -7.22 -9.34
N LYS A 111 -10.43 -8.18 -9.19
CA LYS A 111 -9.35 -8.46 -10.16
C LYS A 111 -8.42 -7.27 -10.38
N ILE A 112 -8.40 -6.33 -9.44
CA ILE A 112 -7.48 -5.20 -9.41
C ILE A 112 -6.38 -5.53 -8.39
N PRO A 113 -5.09 -5.42 -8.75
CA PRO A 113 -4.02 -5.66 -7.80
C PRO A 113 -4.12 -4.72 -6.60
N VAL A 114 -4.19 -5.28 -5.41
CA VAL A 114 -4.12 -4.54 -4.16
C VAL A 114 -2.80 -4.88 -3.49
N ILE A 115 -2.00 -3.86 -3.21
CA ILE A 115 -0.74 -4.02 -2.50
C ILE A 115 -1.01 -3.82 -1.01
N CYS A 116 -0.72 -4.86 -0.22
CA CYS A 116 -0.86 -4.80 1.22
C CYS A 116 0.35 -4.09 1.83
N GLY A 117 0.25 -2.79 1.97
CA GLY A 117 1.25 -1.95 2.62
C GLY A 117 0.94 -1.71 4.10
N VAL A 118 0.36 -2.70 4.76
CA VAL A 118 0.02 -2.64 6.18
C VAL A 118 1.13 -3.28 6.99
N LEU A 119 1.86 -2.46 7.76
CA LEU A 119 2.88 -2.95 8.65
C LEU A 119 2.23 -3.59 9.88
N THR A 120 2.74 -4.76 10.28
CA THR A 120 2.30 -5.45 11.49
C THR A 120 3.55 -5.69 12.33
N THR A 121 3.74 -4.93 13.41
CA THR A 121 4.97 -4.95 14.18
C THR A 121 4.71 -5.11 15.68
N ASN A 122 5.71 -5.59 16.41
CA ASN A 122 5.62 -5.79 17.84
C ASN A 122 5.68 -4.47 18.61
N ASN A 123 6.34 -3.46 18.04
CA ASN A 123 6.52 -2.15 18.66
C ASN A 123 6.66 -1.05 17.61
N LEU A 124 6.64 0.18 18.06
CA LEU A 124 6.74 1.37 17.18
C LEU A 124 8.10 1.46 16.50
N ASP A 125 9.18 1.09 17.17
CA ASP A 125 10.54 1.17 16.60
C ASP A 125 10.66 0.27 15.36
N GLN A 126 10.10 -0.92 15.40
CA GLN A 126 10.05 -1.80 14.25
C GLN A 126 9.27 -1.19 13.08
N ALA A 127 8.15 -0.52 13.37
CA ALA A 127 7.37 0.15 12.34
C ALA A 127 8.16 1.30 11.70
N LYS A 128 8.82 2.12 12.52
CA LYS A 128 9.66 3.23 12.05
C LYS A 128 10.85 2.75 11.21
N GLU A 129 11.48 1.65 11.61
CA GLU A 129 12.57 1.06 10.83
C GLU A 129 12.11 0.66 9.42
N ARG A 130 10.90 0.16 9.29
CA ARG A 130 10.33 -0.27 8.02
C ARG A 130 9.87 0.89 7.14
N SER A 131 9.32 1.94 7.74
CA SER A 131 8.84 3.11 7.00
C SER A 131 9.94 4.09 6.61
N ASN A 132 11.03 4.14 7.37
CA ASN A 132 12.11 5.13 7.18
C ASN A 132 12.82 4.91 5.84
N PRO A 133 12.89 5.94 4.97
CA PRO A 133 13.56 5.82 3.66
C PRO A 133 15.06 5.56 3.76
N ASP A 134 15.71 5.96 4.88
CA ASP A 134 17.13 5.71 5.11
C ASP A 134 17.40 4.31 5.68
N LYS A 135 16.35 3.53 5.94
CA LYS A 135 16.42 2.16 6.46
C LYS A 135 15.77 1.18 5.49
N MET A 136 14.67 0.54 5.85
CA MET A 136 14.05 -0.48 5.00
C MET A 136 13.26 0.10 3.81
N ASN A 137 12.80 1.32 3.92
CA ASN A 137 12.01 2.02 2.90
C ASN A 137 10.93 1.15 2.25
N LYS A 138 10.03 0.63 3.06
CA LYS A 138 8.94 -0.23 2.56
C LYS A 138 8.00 0.50 1.60
N GLY A 139 7.83 1.81 1.75
CA GLY A 139 7.01 2.59 0.81
C GLY A 139 7.49 2.44 -0.64
N LYS A 140 8.79 2.51 -0.86
CA LYS A 140 9.38 2.27 -2.17
C LYS A 140 9.03 0.88 -2.70
N GLU A 141 9.17 -0.16 -1.87
CA GLU A 141 8.84 -1.54 -2.26
C GLU A 141 7.37 -1.68 -2.65
N PHE A 142 6.47 -1.03 -1.92
CA PHE A 142 5.04 -1.09 -2.21
C PHE A 142 4.72 -0.46 -3.57
N ALA A 143 5.33 0.68 -3.88
CA ALA A 143 5.17 1.33 -5.19
C ALA A 143 5.65 0.41 -6.33
N LEU A 144 6.84 -0.16 -6.18
CA LEU A 144 7.40 -1.08 -7.18
C LEU A 144 6.56 -2.34 -7.34
N SER A 145 5.99 -2.85 -6.25
CA SER A 145 5.08 -4.00 -6.29
C SER A 145 3.81 -3.69 -7.08
N ALA A 146 3.25 -2.50 -6.91
CA ALA A 146 2.06 -2.08 -7.67
C ALA A 146 2.35 -2.03 -9.17
N LEU A 147 3.44 -1.40 -9.56
CA LEU A 147 3.87 -1.33 -10.95
C LEU A 147 4.14 -2.72 -11.52
N GLY A 148 4.83 -3.55 -10.77
CA GLY A 148 5.15 -4.92 -11.16
C GLY A 148 3.91 -5.80 -11.35
N MET A 149 2.89 -5.63 -10.52
CA MET A 149 1.64 -6.39 -10.66
C MET A 149 0.85 -5.95 -11.90
N VAL A 150 0.83 -4.67 -12.23
CA VAL A 150 0.20 -4.21 -13.47
C VAL A 150 0.88 -4.85 -14.68
N ASP A 151 2.21 -4.92 -14.67
CA ASP A 151 2.97 -5.59 -15.73
C ASP A 151 2.70 -7.09 -15.80
N ALA A 152 2.66 -7.76 -14.64
CA ALA A 152 2.45 -9.20 -14.56
C ALA A 152 1.09 -9.63 -15.11
N LEU A 153 0.07 -8.78 -15.02
CA LEU A 153 -1.30 -9.08 -15.45
C LEU A 153 -1.62 -8.54 -16.86
N SER A 154 -0.63 -8.01 -17.51
CA SER A 154 -0.79 -7.42 -18.86
C SER A 154 -0.69 -8.47 -19.97
#